data_addf89e1a7e8076c20fd628d70b2d65e
#
_entry.id   addf89e1a7e8076c20fd628d70b2d65e
#
_cell.length_a   1.000
_cell.length_b   1.000
_cell.length_c   1.000
_cell.angle_alpha   90.00
_cell.angle_beta   90.00
_cell.angle_gamma   90.00
#
_symmetry.space_group_name_H-M   'P 1'
#
loop_
_entity.id
_entity.type
_entity.pdbx_description
1 polymer ?
#
loop_
_entity_poly.entity_id
_entity_poly.type
_entity_poly.pdbx_seq_one_letter_code
_entity_poly.pdbx_strand_id
1 'polypeptide(L)'
;MSYPPDPNNPYGQQPPQQPGYGYPQQPPAAPGYGYPQAPAPGYGIPQQGYGYPQQGYPGVPPYAGWGSRVLAYIIDYFIVGIPSGILYGIGVGQTASSLSCTTSSSGISHCTTSSSGSGTVFVLLGGLVALIGWLILLYRVGTTGQTPGKKAMGIRLAREADGQNIGFGLAVVRFLCHILDGFCCIGYLWPLWDEKKQTFADKIMSTVVVRTK
;
A
#
# COMPACT_ATOMS: atom_id res chain seq x y z
N MET A 1 48.76 -36.34 -31.80
CA MET A 1 48.73 -37.55 -30.96
C MET A 1 47.46 -37.53 -30.13
N SER A 2 46.47 -38.30 -30.55
CA SER A 2 45.18 -38.42 -29.86
C SER A 2 45.28 -39.56 -28.86
N TYR A 3 44.98 -39.25 -27.61
CA TYR A 3 44.85 -40.27 -26.53
C TYR A 3 43.58 -41.06 -26.72
N PRO A 4 43.61 -42.38 -26.48
CA PRO A 4 42.38 -43.22 -26.50
C PRO A 4 41.51 -42.91 -25.26
N PRO A 5 40.18 -43.07 -25.38
CA PRO A 5 39.24 -42.80 -24.28
C PRO A 5 39.39 -43.82 -23.14
N ASP A 6 39.27 -43.35 -21.92
CA ASP A 6 39.32 -44.15 -20.68
C ASP A 6 38.06 -45.03 -20.56
N PRO A 7 38.21 -46.36 -20.44
CA PRO A 7 37.05 -47.29 -20.38
C PRO A 7 36.24 -47.22 -19.09
N ASN A 8 36.63 -46.43 -18.08
CA ASN A 8 35.97 -46.41 -16.77
C ASN A 8 35.11 -45.14 -16.49
N ASN A 9 34.81 -44.30 -17.51
CA ASN A 9 33.97 -43.16 -17.32
C ASN A 9 32.79 -43.10 -18.29
N PRO A 10 31.63 -43.77 -17.97
CA PRO A 10 30.45 -43.82 -18.84
C PRO A 10 29.69 -42.50 -18.98
N TYR A 11 30.06 -41.42 -18.28
CA TYR A 11 29.37 -40.12 -18.30
C TYR A 11 30.14 -38.99 -18.99
N GLY A 12 31.19 -39.30 -19.74
CA GLY A 12 32.07 -38.33 -20.40
C GLY A 12 31.62 -37.86 -21.79
N GLN A 13 30.30 -37.78 -22.09
CA GLN A 13 29.83 -37.16 -23.33
C GLN A 13 29.38 -35.73 -23.07
N GLN A 14 30.23 -34.77 -23.51
CA GLN A 14 29.81 -33.37 -23.63
C GLN A 14 28.70 -33.25 -24.70
N PRO A 15 27.59 -32.55 -24.41
CA PRO A 15 26.59 -32.30 -25.44
C PRO A 15 27.18 -31.39 -26.55
N PRO A 16 26.75 -31.57 -27.81
CA PRO A 16 27.26 -30.78 -28.93
C PRO A 16 26.91 -29.32 -28.74
N GLN A 17 27.88 -28.45 -28.93
CA GLN A 17 27.71 -26.99 -28.93
C GLN A 17 26.75 -26.58 -30.04
N GLN A 18 25.63 -25.99 -29.68
CA GLN A 18 24.74 -25.33 -30.61
C GLN A 18 25.44 -24.16 -31.32
N PRO A 19 25.19 -23.98 -32.64
CA PRO A 19 25.70 -22.82 -33.37
C PRO A 19 25.08 -21.53 -32.77
N GLY A 20 25.94 -20.61 -32.31
CA GLY A 20 25.53 -19.32 -31.79
C GLY A 20 24.87 -18.49 -32.90
N TYR A 21 23.63 -18.10 -32.71
CA TYR A 21 23.00 -17.01 -33.45
C TYR A 21 23.69 -15.72 -33.06
N GLY A 22 24.43 -15.13 -34.02
CA GLY A 22 25.11 -13.86 -33.85
C GLY A 22 24.13 -12.73 -33.63
N TYR A 23 24.27 -12.01 -32.51
CA TYR A 23 23.62 -10.72 -32.30
C TYR A 23 24.20 -9.70 -33.30
N PRO A 24 23.37 -8.79 -33.87
CA PRO A 24 23.85 -7.71 -34.70
C PRO A 24 24.82 -6.82 -33.90
N GLN A 25 25.99 -6.61 -34.42
CA GLN A 25 27.02 -5.74 -33.89
C GLN A 25 26.50 -4.30 -33.88
N GLN A 26 26.52 -3.64 -32.72
CA GLN A 26 26.23 -2.21 -32.60
C GLN A 26 27.19 -1.40 -33.49
N PRO A 27 26.68 -0.36 -34.17
CA PRO A 27 27.54 0.55 -34.93
C PRO A 27 28.50 1.30 -34.01
N PRO A 28 29.70 1.68 -34.46
CA PRO A 28 30.68 2.39 -33.65
C PRO A 28 30.15 3.75 -33.22
N ALA A 29 30.31 4.05 -31.92
CA ALA A 29 29.94 5.30 -31.30
C ALA A 29 30.65 6.48 -31.92
N ALA A 30 29.94 7.51 -32.32
CA ALA A 30 30.49 8.80 -32.74
C ALA A 30 31.19 9.49 -31.56
N PRO A 31 32.25 10.32 -31.79
CA PRO A 31 32.93 11.03 -30.74
C PRO A 31 31.99 12.09 -30.14
N GLY A 32 31.45 11.84 -28.94
CA GLY A 32 30.57 12.73 -28.20
C GLY A 32 31.38 13.65 -27.30
N TYR A 33 31.02 14.91 -27.34
CA TYR A 33 31.45 15.97 -26.44
C TYR A 33 31.18 15.60 -24.97
N GLY A 34 32.27 15.64 -24.14
CA GLY A 34 32.19 15.32 -22.72
C GLY A 34 31.39 16.35 -21.91
N TYR A 35 30.38 15.84 -21.20
CA TYR A 35 29.85 16.51 -20.02
C TYR A 35 30.49 15.88 -18.77
N PRO A 36 30.85 16.68 -17.75
CA PRO A 36 31.40 16.14 -16.50
C PRO A 36 30.34 15.30 -15.82
N GLN A 37 30.63 14.02 -15.63
CA GLN A 37 29.80 13.08 -14.88
C GLN A 37 29.90 13.45 -13.40
N ALA A 38 28.81 13.90 -12.81
CA ALA A 38 28.72 14.12 -11.37
C ALA A 38 28.89 12.76 -10.63
N PRO A 39 29.66 12.73 -9.53
CA PRO A 39 29.84 11.50 -8.76
C PRO A 39 28.51 11.03 -8.20
N ALA A 40 28.17 9.79 -8.44
CA ALA A 40 26.99 9.14 -7.84
C ALA A 40 27.11 9.17 -6.31
N PRO A 41 26.09 9.65 -5.58
CA PRO A 41 26.09 9.56 -4.12
C PRO A 41 26.02 8.09 -3.70
N GLY A 42 27.10 7.60 -3.12
CA GLY A 42 27.11 6.31 -2.44
C GLY A 42 26.25 6.37 -1.18
N TYR A 43 25.03 5.85 -1.26
CA TYR A 43 24.21 5.63 -0.09
C TYR A 43 24.62 4.32 0.57
N GLY A 44 25.54 4.42 1.53
CA GLY A 44 25.76 3.39 2.53
C GLY A 44 24.55 3.34 3.46
N ILE A 45 23.74 2.29 3.35
CA ILE A 45 22.61 2.05 4.24
C ILE A 45 23.10 1.19 5.41
N PRO A 46 22.93 1.60 6.68
CA PRO A 46 23.11 0.73 7.81
C PRO A 46 22.07 -0.40 7.77
N GLN A 47 22.52 -1.62 7.60
CA GLN A 47 21.70 -2.82 7.65
C GLN A 47 21.33 -3.09 9.11
N GLN A 48 20.11 -2.78 9.53
CA GLN A 48 19.54 -3.24 10.79
C GLN A 48 18.42 -4.26 10.52
N GLY A 49 18.72 -5.46 10.82
CA GLY A 49 18.08 -6.52 11.54
C GLY A 49 16.72 -7.09 11.12
N TYR A 50 16.66 -8.42 10.95
CA TYR A 50 15.49 -9.30 10.92
C TYR A 50 14.50 -9.05 9.76
N GLY A 51 14.84 -9.51 8.59
CA GLY A 51 13.94 -9.65 7.44
C GLY A 51 14.61 -10.55 6.41
N TYR A 52 13.90 -11.55 5.94
CA TYR A 52 14.31 -12.37 4.81
C TYR A 52 14.87 -11.50 3.69
N PRO A 53 15.94 -11.93 2.97
CA PRO A 53 16.48 -11.16 1.86
C PRO A 53 15.39 -10.99 0.81
N GLN A 54 14.83 -9.80 0.72
CA GLN A 54 13.87 -9.41 -0.28
C GLN A 54 14.67 -9.17 -1.56
N GLN A 55 14.69 -10.14 -2.48
CA GLN A 55 15.23 -9.97 -3.83
C GLN A 55 14.41 -8.90 -4.55
N GLY A 56 14.82 -7.64 -4.38
CA GLY A 56 14.33 -6.52 -5.18
C GLY A 56 15.02 -6.54 -6.54
N TYR A 57 14.30 -6.26 -7.60
CA TYR A 57 14.91 -5.97 -8.90
C TYR A 57 15.92 -4.83 -8.73
N PRO A 58 17.10 -4.88 -9.39
CA PRO A 58 18.08 -3.82 -9.30
C PRO A 58 17.44 -2.45 -9.66
N GLY A 59 17.46 -1.50 -8.72
CA GLY A 59 16.91 -0.16 -8.91
C GLY A 59 15.52 0.10 -8.31
N VAL A 60 14.81 -0.91 -7.80
CA VAL A 60 13.53 -0.72 -7.11
C VAL A 60 13.77 -0.62 -5.59
N PRO A 61 13.26 0.43 -4.90
CA PRO A 61 13.33 0.49 -3.45
C PRO A 61 12.66 -0.73 -2.80
N PRO A 62 13.14 -1.19 -1.63
CA PRO A 62 12.57 -2.36 -0.99
C PRO A 62 11.09 -2.17 -0.68
N TYR A 63 10.31 -3.22 -0.90
CA TYR A 63 8.87 -3.19 -0.64
C TYR A 63 8.57 -2.99 0.85
N ALA A 64 7.51 -2.23 1.13
CA ALA A 64 7.05 -1.99 2.49
C ALA A 64 6.44 -3.26 3.09
N GLY A 65 6.92 -3.65 4.27
CA GLY A 65 6.36 -4.78 5.00
C GLY A 65 4.91 -4.53 5.45
N TRP A 66 4.19 -5.61 5.72
CA TRP A 66 2.79 -5.56 6.17
C TRP A 66 2.60 -4.66 7.41
N GLY A 67 3.45 -4.83 8.45
CA GLY A 67 3.34 -4.06 9.68
C GLY A 67 3.44 -2.55 9.49
N SER A 68 4.34 -2.07 8.60
CA SER A 68 4.46 -0.64 8.31
C SER A 68 3.21 -0.07 7.62
N ARG A 69 2.51 -0.87 6.82
CA ARG A 69 1.24 -0.47 6.16
C ARG A 69 0.10 -0.38 7.18
N VAL A 70 0.01 -1.36 8.09
CA VAL A 70 -0.98 -1.38 9.17
C VAL A 70 -0.78 -0.19 10.10
N LEU A 71 0.45 0.06 10.55
CA LEU A 71 0.74 1.22 11.41
C LEU A 71 0.44 2.54 10.71
N ALA A 72 0.78 2.68 9.43
CA ALA A 72 0.42 3.85 8.65
C ALA A 72 -1.11 4.06 8.60
N TYR A 73 -1.88 2.99 8.39
CA TYR A 73 -3.34 3.04 8.39
C TYR A 73 -3.90 3.42 9.78
N ILE A 74 -3.36 2.87 10.85
CA ILE A 74 -3.76 3.20 12.22
C ILE A 74 -3.53 4.69 12.51
N ILE A 75 -2.37 5.23 12.14
CA ILE A 75 -2.07 6.66 12.31
C ILE A 75 -3.07 7.52 11.54
N ASP A 76 -3.33 7.21 10.28
CA ASP A 76 -4.30 7.94 9.45
C ASP A 76 -5.72 7.85 10.02
N TYR A 77 -6.11 6.67 10.52
CA TYR A 77 -7.38 6.45 11.18
C TYR A 77 -7.53 7.32 12.43
N PHE A 78 -6.51 7.44 13.27
CA PHE A 78 -6.56 8.29 14.45
C PHE A 78 -6.63 9.79 14.09
N ILE A 79 -5.91 10.22 13.05
CA ILE A 79 -5.92 11.62 12.60
C ILE A 79 -7.35 12.05 12.18
N VAL A 80 -8.07 11.20 11.47
CA VAL A 80 -9.42 11.50 11.00
C VAL A 80 -10.48 11.03 11.98
N GLY A 81 -10.32 9.84 12.55
CA GLY A 81 -11.31 9.16 13.38
C GLY A 81 -11.50 9.76 14.75
N ILE A 82 -10.46 10.30 15.40
CA ILE A 82 -10.60 10.92 16.72
C ILE A 82 -11.48 12.19 16.65
N PRO A 83 -11.19 13.19 15.80
CA PRO A 83 -12.03 14.39 15.73
C PRO A 83 -13.45 14.11 15.31
N SER A 84 -13.65 13.26 14.31
CA SER A 84 -14.98 12.88 13.83
C SER A 84 -15.73 12.04 14.86
N GLY A 85 -15.04 11.12 15.53
CA GLY A 85 -15.61 10.24 16.54
C GLY A 85 -16.06 10.97 17.80
N ILE A 86 -15.34 12.01 18.23
CA ILE A 86 -15.76 12.86 19.35
C ILE A 86 -17.08 13.56 19.02
N LEU A 87 -17.17 14.20 17.84
CA LEU A 87 -18.40 14.88 17.42
C LEU A 87 -19.57 13.90 17.29
N TYR A 88 -19.34 12.77 16.64
CA TYR A 88 -20.35 11.73 16.47
C TYR A 88 -20.81 11.17 17.83
N GLY A 89 -19.88 10.90 18.76
CA GLY A 89 -20.17 10.40 20.09
C GLY A 89 -21.02 11.37 20.93
N ILE A 90 -20.72 12.69 20.87
CA ILE A 90 -21.53 13.72 21.50
C ILE A 90 -22.96 13.69 20.94
N GLY A 91 -23.09 13.64 19.61
CA GLY A 91 -24.38 13.62 18.94
C GLY A 91 -25.24 12.40 19.31
N VAL A 92 -24.63 11.20 19.28
CA VAL A 92 -25.28 9.95 19.67
C VAL A 92 -25.64 9.97 21.16
N GLY A 93 -24.76 10.46 22.03
CA GLY A 93 -25.06 10.60 23.47
C GLY A 93 -26.25 11.50 23.76
N GLN A 94 -26.36 12.65 23.07
CA GLN A 94 -27.52 13.54 23.20
C GLN A 94 -28.81 12.90 22.67
N THR A 95 -28.75 12.14 21.60
CA THR A 95 -29.92 11.43 21.05
C THR A 95 -30.35 10.30 21.99
N ALA A 96 -29.41 9.55 22.55
CA ALA A 96 -29.66 8.47 23.48
C ALA A 96 -30.28 8.98 24.81
N SER A 97 -29.84 10.13 25.31
CA SER A 97 -30.36 10.75 26.53
C SER A 97 -31.80 11.26 26.37
N SER A 98 -32.25 11.47 25.13
CA SER A 98 -33.63 11.88 24.82
C SER A 98 -34.60 10.72 24.62
N LEU A 99 -34.16 9.47 24.81
CA LEU A 99 -35.00 8.28 24.72
C LEU A 99 -35.83 8.16 26.00
N SER A 100 -37.12 8.32 25.88
CA SER A 100 -38.08 8.07 26.97
C SER A 100 -38.94 6.84 26.64
N CYS A 101 -38.92 5.86 27.53
CA CYS A 101 -39.76 4.67 27.43
C CYS A 101 -40.84 4.73 28.47
N THR A 102 -42.11 4.65 28.05
CA THR A 102 -43.29 4.54 28.92
C THR A 102 -43.92 3.16 28.75
N THR A 103 -44.13 2.46 29.87
CA THR A 103 -44.79 1.15 29.82
C THR A 103 -46.25 1.35 30.17
N SER A 104 -47.16 0.93 29.29
CA SER A 104 -48.60 0.96 29.51
C SER A 104 -48.99 -0.08 30.56
N SER A 105 -50.12 0.12 31.21
CA SER A 105 -50.71 -0.83 32.15
C SER A 105 -50.99 -2.23 31.55
N SER A 106 -51.02 -2.34 30.23
CA SER A 106 -51.09 -3.58 29.47
C SER A 106 -49.74 -4.26 29.23
N GLY A 107 -48.62 -3.76 29.81
CA GLY A 107 -47.28 -4.33 29.67
C GLY A 107 -46.58 -3.99 28.35
N ILE A 108 -47.16 -3.13 27.51
CA ILE A 108 -46.53 -2.72 26.23
C ILE A 108 -45.70 -1.47 26.50
N SER A 109 -44.37 -1.57 26.19
CA SER A 109 -43.46 -0.45 26.31
C SER A 109 -43.38 0.31 24.99
N HIS A 110 -43.70 1.60 25.00
CA HIS A 110 -43.51 2.55 23.93
C HIS A 110 -42.27 3.41 24.25
N CYS A 111 -41.27 3.31 23.42
CA CYS A 111 -40.09 4.17 23.49
C CYS A 111 -40.19 5.28 22.41
N THR A 112 -40.19 6.52 22.85
CA THR A 112 -40.15 7.69 21.96
C THR A 112 -38.82 8.39 22.10
N THR A 113 -38.19 8.69 20.99
CA THR A 113 -37.03 9.59 20.94
C THR A 113 -37.52 11.00 20.62
N SER A 114 -37.36 11.92 21.56
CA SER A 114 -37.40 13.34 21.20
C SER A 114 -36.08 13.72 20.60
N SER A 115 -35.95 13.80 19.26
CA SER A 115 -34.73 14.25 18.65
C SER A 115 -34.43 15.69 19.05
N SER A 116 -33.44 15.91 19.93
CA SER A 116 -32.90 17.25 20.09
C SER A 116 -32.19 17.60 18.80
N GLY A 117 -32.58 18.69 18.13
CA GLY A 117 -31.97 19.12 16.88
C GLY A 117 -30.44 19.26 16.98
N SER A 118 -29.95 19.52 18.19
CA SER A 118 -28.51 19.58 18.48
C SER A 118 -27.78 18.25 18.31
N GLY A 119 -28.35 17.13 18.78
CA GLY A 119 -27.72 15.81 18.61
C GLY A 119 -27.52 15.44 17.13
N THR A 120 -28.55 15.68 16.32
CA THR A 120 -28.49 15.46 14.86
C THR A 120 -27.42 16.34 14.20
N VAL A 121 -27.28 17.60 14.60
CA VAL A 121 -26.24 18.50 14.07
C VAL A 121 -24.85 17.95 14.36
N PHE A 122 -24.56 17.47 15.57
CA PHE A 122 -23.24 16.89 15.91
C PHE A 122 -22.96 15.59 15.14
N VAL A 123 -23.96 14.73 14.92
CA VAL A 123 -23.80 13.52 14.09
C VAL A 123 -23.44 13.90 12.65
N LEU A 124 -24.15 14.87 12.06
CA LEU A 124 -23.87 15.35 10.70
C LEU A 124 -22.50 16.01 10.60
N LEU A 125 -22.11 16.83 11.56
CA LEU A 125 -20.78 17.45 11.61
C LEU A 125 -19.68 16.39 11.73
N GLY A 126 -19.84 15.39 12.58
CA GLY A 126 -18.90 14.29 12.72
C GLY A 126 -18.73 13.51 11.40
N GLY A 127 -19.87 13.22 10.72
CA GLY A 127 -19.86 12.60 9.40
C GLY A 127 -19.16 13.46 8.33
N LEU A 128 -19.41 14.77 8.33
CA LEU A 128 -18.77 15.71 7.40
C LEU A 128 -17.26 15.80 7.63
N VAL A 129 -16.80 15.90 8.87
CA VAL A 129 -15.38 15.90 9.22
C VAL A 129 -14.71 14.60 8.78
N ALA A 130 -15.34 13.45 9.00
CA ALA A 130 -14.85 12.16 8.53
C ALA A 130 -14.72 12.13 7.00
N LEU A 131 -15.77 12.54 6.28
CA LEU A 131 -15.79 12.56 4.82
C LEU A 131 -14.67 13.44 4.25
N ILE A 132 -14.55 14.66 4.73
CA ILE A 132 -13.52 15.61 4.28
C ILE A 132 -12.13 15.05 4.60
N GLY A 133 -11.92 14.54 5.82
CA GLY A 133 -10.64 13.94 6.22
C GLY A 133 -10.21 12.79 5.31
N TRP A 134 -11.13 11.86 5.03
CA TRP A 134 -10.86 10.75 4.12
C TRP A 134 -10.63 11.19 2.68
N LEU A 135 -11.36 12.18 2.18
CA LEU A 135 -11.12 12.75 0.85
C LEU A 135 -9.73 13.40 0.73
N ILE A 136 -9.29 14.11 1.78
CA ILE A 136 -7.94 14.69 1.83
C ILE A 136 -6.88 13.58 1.81
N LEU A 137 -7.04 12.51 2.62
CA LEU A 137 -6.11 11.38 2.62
C LEU A 137 -6.05 10.71 1.23
N LEU A 138 -7.20 10.51 0.61
CA LEU A 138 -7.31 9.90 -0.71
C LEU A 138 -6.65 10.75 -1.79
N TYR A 139 -6.87 12.08 -1.76
CA TYR A 139 -6.20 13.02 -2.63
C TYR A 139 -4.68 12.96 -2.49
N ARG A 140 -4.19 12.93 -1.24
CA ARG A 140 -2.75 12.83 -0.96
C ARG A 140 -2.14 11.52 -1.44
N VAL A 141 -2.85 10.40 -1.27
CA VAL A 141 -2.39 9.12 -1.82
C VAL A 141 -2.25 9.19 -3.34
N GLY A 142 -3.22 9.78 -4.03
CA GLY A 142 -3.17 9.91 -5.48
C GLY A 142 -2.05 10.82 -5.99
N THR A 143 -1.84 11.96 -5.34
CA THR A 143 -0.93 13.02 -5.83
C THR A 143 0.51 12.84 -5.35
N THR A 144 0.72 12.38 -4.12
CA THR A 144 2.06 12.24 -3.52
C THR A 144 2.45 10.79 -3.23
N GLY A 145 1.52 9.86 -3.36
CA GLY A 145 1.69 8.48 -2.92
C GLY A 145 1.74 8.31 -1.39
N GLN A 146 1.60 9.39 -0.62
CA GLN A 146 1.80 9.38 0.83
C GLN A 146 0.65 10.07 1.58
N THR A 147 0.15 9.41 2.63
CA THR A 147 -0.64 10.02 3.70
C THR A 147 0.29 10.44 4.85
N PRO A 148 -0.19 11.19 5.85
CA PRO A 148 0.57 11.44 7.08
C PRO A 148 1.10 10.17 7.73
N GLY A 149 0.28 9.13 7.86
CA GLY A 149 0.68 7.84 8.42
C GLY A 149 1.75 7.15 7.56
N LYS A 150 1.60 7.11 6.24
CA LYS A 150 2.62 6.55 5.34
C LYS A 150 3.93 7.33 5.39
N LYS A 151 3.87 8.66 5.50
CA LYS A 151 5.05 9.50 5.66
C LYS A 151 5.77 9.21 6.99
N ALA A 152 5.03 9.06 8.09
CA ALA A 152 5.58 8.70 9.39
C ALA A 152 6.29 7.33 9.36
N MET A 153 5.72 6.37 8.65
CA MET A 153 6.29 5.03 8.48
C MET A 153 7.37 4.94 7.39
N GLY A 154 7.70 6.04 6.69
CA GLY A 154 8.69 6.06 5.63
C GLY A 154 8.32 5.16 4.46
N ILE A 155 7.05 5.13 4.05
CA ILE A 155 6.55 4.33 2.93
C ILE A 155 5.77 5.19 1.93
N ARG A 156 5.72 4.75 0.68
CA ARG A 156 5.03 5.43 -0.42
C ARG A 156 4.33 4.43 -1.34
N LEU A 157 3.12 4.77 -1.77
CA LEU A 157 2.43 4.07 -2.85
C LEU A 157 2.95 4.58 -4.19
N ALA A 158 3.27 3.66 -5.10
CA ALA A 158 3.74 3.97 -6.43
C ALA A 158 3.15 3.00 -7.45
N ARG A 159 3.07 3.41 -8.70
CA ARG A 159 2.76 2.52 -9.81
C ARG A 159 3.92 1.56 -10.03
N GLU A 160 3.62 0.29 -10.26
CA GLU A 160 4.64 -0.74 -10.41
C GLU A 160 5.53 -0.53 -11.65
N ALA A 161 4.95 -0.03 -12.75
CA ALA A 161 5.63 0.07 -14.02
C ALA A 161 6.72 1.16 -14.07
N ASP A 162 6.48 2.30 -13.43
CA ASP A 162 7.32 3.50 -13.55
C ASP A 162 7.68 4.18 -12.22
N GLY A 163 7.16 3.66 -11.10
CA GLY A 163 7.38 4.23 -9.77
C GLY A 163 6.71 5.60 -9.56
N GLN A 164 5.87 6.06 -10.49
CA GLN A 164 5.18 7.34 -10.41
C GLN A 164 3.95 7.28 -9.50
N ASN A 165 3.41 8.44 -9.16
CA ASN A 165 2.16 8.54 -8.42
C ASN A 165 0.99 8.12 -9.33
N ILE A 166 -0.02 7.50 -8.73
CA ILE A 166 -1.15 6.95 -9.49
C ILE A 166 -2.18 7.98 -9.94
N GLY A 167 -2.16 9.18 -9.35
CA GLY A 167 -3.19 10.20 -9.58
C GLY A 167 -4.45 9.96 -8.74
N PHE A 168 -5.26 11.02 -8.58
CA PHE A 168 -6.46 10.99 -7.73
C PHE A 168 -7.51 9.97 -8.22
N GLY A 169 -7.79 9.93 -9.53
CA GLY A 169 -8.80 9.03 -10.09
C GLY A 169 -8.50 7.55 -9.81
N LEU A 170 -7.25 7.11 -10.07
CA LEU A 170 -6.85 5.74 -9.79
C LEU A 170 -6.76 5.46 -8.28
N ALA A 171 -6.48 6.46 -7.44
CA ALA A 171 -6.55 6.30 -5.99
C ALA A 171 -7.98 6.00 -5.51
N VAL A 172 -9.01 6.63 -6.12
CA VAL A 172 -10.42 6.33 -5.86
C VAL A 172 -10.76 4.90 -6.26
N VAL A 173 -10.38 4.49 -7.48
CA VAL A 173 -10.62 3.11 -7.95
C VAL A 173 -9.93 2.10 -7.04
N ARG A 174 -8.68 2.37 -6.64
CA ARG A 174 -7.95 1.51 -5.70
C ARG A 174 -8.65 1.42 -4.33
N PHE A 175 -9.18 2.53 -3.83
CA PHE A 175 -9.97 2.53 -2.60
C PHE A 175 -11.21 1.64 -2.71
N LEU A 176 -11.91 1.66 -3.83
CA LEU A 176 -13.04 0.76 -4.09
C LEU A 176 -12.59 -0.71 -4.19
N CYS A 177 -11.44 -0.99 -4.80
CA CYS A 177 -10.87 -2.33 -4.86
C CYS A 177 -10.53 -2.89 -3.47
N HIS A 178 -10.27 -2.03 -2.46
CA HIS A 178 -10.07 -2.48 -1.08
C HIS A 178 -11.32 -3.10 -0.43
N ILE A 179 -12.51 -2.92 -1.02
CA ILE A 179 -13.72 -3.66 -0.62
C ILE A 179 -13.49 -5.16 -0.80
N LEU A 180 -12.80 -5.56 -1.87
CA LEU A 180 -12.42 -6.95 -2.12
C LEU A 180 -11.40 -7.47 -1.09
N ASP A 181 -10.48 -6.63 -0.65
CA ASP A 181 -9.52 -6.97 0.41
C ASP A 181 -10.22 -7.20 1.75
N GLY A 182 -11.33 -6.47 2.00
CA GLY A 182 -12.16 -6.60 3.19
C GLY A 182 -12.96 -7.89 3.23
N PHE A 183 -13.18 -8.56 2.10
CA PHE A 183 -13.90 -9.83 2.05
C PHE A 183 -13.06 -10.92 2.71
N CYS A 184 -13.50 -11.41 3.86
CA CYS A 184 -12.77 -12.34 4.73
C CYS A 184 -11.40 -11.86 5.21
N CYS A 185 -11.04 -10.57 5.07
CA CYS A 185 -9.75 -9.96 5.44
C CYS A 185 -8.51 -10.59 4.77
N ILE A 186 -8.66 -11.56 3.88
CA ILE A 186 -7.56 -12.30 3.24
C ILE A 186 -6.73 -11.37 2.37
N GLY A 187 -7.35 -10.45 1.64
CA GLY A 187 -6.65 -9.49 0.78
C GLY A 187 -5.69 -8.59 1.56
N TYR A 188 -6.07 -8.17 2.76
CA TYR A 188 -5.20 -7.38 3.63
C TYR A 188 -4.04 -8.18 4.25
N LEU A 189 -4.20 -9.48 4.43
CA LEU A 189 -3.16 -10.37 4.93
C LEU A 189 -2.25 -10.88 3.81
N TRP A 190 -2.69 -10.83 2.55
CA TRP A 190 -1.95 -11.34 1.39
C TRP A 190 -0.48 -10.85 1.32
N PRO A 191 -0.14 -9.58 1.66
CA PRO A 191 1.25 -9.11 1.65
C PRO A 191 2.21 -9.86 2.58
N LEU A 192 1.74 -10.70 3.49
CA LEU A 192 2.60 -11.48 4.38
C LEU A 192 3.43 -12.51 3.62
N TRP A 193 2.85 -13.14 2.59
CA TRP A 193 3.47 -14.19 1.79
C TRP A 193 3.69 -13.81 0.31
N ASP A 194 3.18 -12.69 -0.14
CA ASP A 194 3.40 -12.20 -1.50
C ASP A 194 4.83 -11.64 -1.67
N GLU A 195 5.49 -11.97 -2.77
CA GLU A 195 6.87 -11.53 -3.04
C GLU A 195 6.99 -10.00 -3.13
N LYS A 196 6.02 -9.34 -3.77
CA LYS A 196 5.95 -7.87 -3.93
C LYS A 196 5.20 -7.19 -2.79
N LYS A 197 4.77 -7.98 -1.77
CA LYS A 197 3.99 -7.48 -0.63
C LYS A 197 2.72 -6.72 -1.04
N GLN A 198 2.03 -7.17 -2.10
CA GLN A 198 0.83 -6.54 -2.65
C GLN A 198 -0.44 -7.09 -2.01
N THR A 199 -1.45 -6.22 -1.75
CA THR A 199 -2.83 -6.63 -1.49
C THR A 199 -3.53 -6.99 -2.80
N PHE A 200 -4.76 -7.50 -2.75
CA PHE A 200 -5.53 -7.73 -3.98
C PHE A 200 -5.79 -6.42 -4.73
N ALA A 201 -6.14 -5.34 -4.01
CA ALA A 201 -6.29 -4.03 -4.61
C ALA A 201 -4.98 -3.55 -5.27
N ASP A 202 -3.82 -3.79 -4.64
CA ASP A 202 -2.52 -3.47 -5.24
C ASP A 202 -2.27 -4.24 -6.54
N LYS A 203 -2.61 -5.52 -6.58
CA LYS A 203 -2.44 -6.38 -7.77
C LYS A 203 -3.35 -5.94 -8.92
N ILE A 204 -4.63 -5.68 -8.63
CA ILE A 204 -5.61 -5.23 -9.65
C ILE A 204 -5.16 -3.90 -10.26
N MET A 205 -4.61 -3.00 -9.44
CA MET A 205 -4.20 -1.65 -9.86
C MET A 205 -2.75 -1.56 -10.32
N SER A 206 -1.99 -2.67 -10.33
CA SER A 206 -0.55 -2.70 -10.65
C SER A 206 0.23 -1.65 -9.85
N THR A 207 0.01 -1.64 -8.53
CA THR A 207 0.65 -0.71 -7.60
C THR A 207 1.49 -1.46 -6.58
N VAL A 208 2.51 -0.78 -6.04
CA VAL A 208 3.38 -1.30 -4.99
C VAL A 208 3.54 -0.26 -3.90
N VAL A 209 3.76 -0.71 -2.67
CA VAL A 209 4.17 0.19 -1.59
C VAL A 209 5.64 -0.06 -1.31
N VAL A 210 6.45 0.99 -1.46
CA VAL A 210 7.90 0.95 -1.31
C VAL A 210 8.34 1.77 -0.10
N ARG A 211 9.52 1.45 0.44
CA ARG A 211 10.15 2.25 1.48
C ARG A 211 10.78 3.49 0.86
N THR A 212 10.71 4.62 1.59
CA THR A 212 11.34 5.89 1.22
C THR A 212 12.51 6.25 2.14
N LYS A 213 12.73 5.45 3.16
CA LYS A 213 13.85 5.54 4.11
C LYS A 213 14.40 4.16 4.40
#